data_437cb3d0d4f0f77d9d1adab656aaa1c3
#
_entry.id   437cb3d0d4f0f77d9d1adab656aaa1c3
#
_cell.length_a   1.000
_cell.length_b   1.000
_cell.length_c   1.000
_cell.angle_alpha   90.00
_cell.angle_beta   90.00
_cell.angle_gamma   90.00
#
_symmetry.space_group_name_H-M   'P 1'
#
loop_
_entity.id
_entity.type
_entity.pdbx_description
1 polymer ?
#
loop_
_entity_poly.entity_id
_entity_poly.type
_entity_poly.pdbx_seq_one_letter_code
_entity_poly.pdbx_strand_id
1 'polypeptide(L)'
;MVRCADSDHWCRRHDSDKLRHMDWMPLLSTLTGAVIGIAATLLADRTRWQREEARHALEIRREVYTEFVSALKAAGEEIRAVALGDHLSESARDAAVREAVRGTGIYTASERLWLVGPPQVVAAGNEAFHCLRTLRDAYARGVAVGSAEAAALIAQRRAAMAQMRHLMRADLGIGPLGIE
;
A
#
# COMPACT_ATOMS: atom_id res chain seq x y z
N MET A 1 -91.10 12.10 47.61
CA MET A 1 -90.50 10.81 47.94
C MET A 1 -90.46 10.00 46.69
N VAL A 2 -89.33 10.12 45.91
CA VAL A 2 -89.08 9.30 44.73
C VAL A 2 -87.60 8.96 44.77
N ARG A 3 -87.29 7.68 44.87
CA ARG A 3 -85.96 7.02 44.87
C ARG A 3 -85.36 7.07 43.47
N CYS A 4 -84.19 7.66 43.33
CA CYS A 4 -83.29 7.35 42.24
C CYS A 4 -82.32 6.32 42.75
N ALA A 5 -82.49 5.12 42.29
CA ALA A 5 -81.48 4.07 42.35
C ALA A 5 -81.28 3.53 40.91
N ASP A 6 -80.07 3.28 40.53
CA ASP A 6 -79.61 2.58 39.31
C ASP A 6 -78.99 3.48 38.24
N SER A 7 -77.75 3.92 38.49
CA SER A 7 -76.88 4.43 37.44
C SER A 7 -75.43 3.99 37.54
N ASP A 8 -75.09 3.05 38.44
CA ASP A 8 -73.67 2.69 38.64
C ASP A 8 -73.17 1.50 37.88
N HIS A 9 -73.97 0.89 36.97
CA HIS A 9 -73.60 -0.32 36.28
C HIS A 9 -73.06 -0.11 34.87
N TRP A 10 -73.03 1.10 34.27
CA TRP A 10 -72.61 1.35 32.90
C TRP A 10 -71.18 1.82 32.76
N CYS A 11 -70.57 2.37 33.82
CA CYS A 11 -69.23 2.94 33.74
C CYS A 11 -68.06 1.90 33.89
N ARG A 12 -68.35 0.69 34.35
CA ARG A 12 -67.27 -0.26 34.67
C ARG A 12 -66.95 -1.30 33.58
N ARG A 13 -67.68 -1.32 32.48
CA ARG A 13 -67.51 -2.29 31.43
C ARG A 13 -66.77 -1.77 30.17
N HIS A 14 -66.48 -0.49 30.14
CA HIS A 14 -65.87 0.12 28.94
C HIS A 14 -64.35 0.33 29.03
N ASP A 15 -63.77 0.08 30.20
CA ASP A 15 -62.32 0.34 30.41
C ASP A 15 -61.44 -0.94 30.28
N SER A 16 -62.07 -2.13 30.30
CA SER A 16 -61.29 -3.38 30.19
C SER A 16 -61.01 -3.79 28.76
N ASP A 17 -61.73 -3.26 27.76
CA ASP A 17 -61.53 -3.63 26.35
C ASP A 17 -60.44 -2.75 25.66
N LYS A 18 -60.12 -1.60 26.22
CA LYS A 18 -59.07 -0.72 25.71
C LYS A 18 -57.65 -1.20 25.99
N LEU A 19 -57.44 -2.12 26.92
CA LEU A 19 -56.14 -2.68 27.26
C LEU A 19 -55.79 -3.95 26.47
N ARG A 20 -56.70 -4.48 25.64
CA ARG A 20 -56.49 -5.73 24.86
C ARG A 20 -56.05 -5.52 23.44
N HIS A 21 -56.16 -4.32 22.89
CA HIS A 21 -55.52 -3.97 21.62
C HIS A 21 -54.25 -3.12 21.93
N MET A 22 -53.24 -3.79 22.51
CA MET A 22 -51.90 -3.28 22.40
C MET A 22 -51.57 -3.36 20.91
N ASP A 23 -51.60 -2.22 20.22
CA ASP A 23 -51.28 -2.11 18.81
C ASP A 23 -49.82 -2.48 18.63
N TRP A 24 -49.55 -3.74 18.25
CA TRP A 24 -48.22 -4.25 17.95
C TRP A 24 -47.64 -3.58 16.72
N MET A 25 -48.46 -2.97 15.88
CA MET A 25 -48.07 -2.29 14.66
C MET A 25 -47.01 -1.17 14.87
N PRO A 26 -47.19 -0.25 15.83
CA PRO A 26 -46.21 0.79 16.13
C PRO A 26 -44.89 0.21 16.65
N LEU A 27 -44.94 -0.85 17.47
CA LEU A 27 -43.77 -1.49 18.02
C LEU A 27 -42.96 -2.24 16.91
N LEU A 28 -43.67 -2.92 16.02
CA LEU A 28 -43.02 -3.59 14.86
C LEU A 28 -42.41 -2.57 13.90
N SER A 29 -43.07 -1.47 13.61
CA SER A 29 -42.53 -0.43 12.73
C SER A 29 -41.29 0.24 13.32
N THR A 30 -41.28 0.51 14.62
CA THR A 30 -40.15 1.09 15.34
C THR A 30 -38.97 0.11 15.36
N LEU A 31 -39.21 -1.17 15.63
CA LEU A 31 -38.18 -2.20 15.63
C LEU A 31 -37.57 -2.38 14.23
N THR A 32 -38.41 -2.44 13.20
CA THR A 32 -37.95 -2.56 11.81
C THR A 32 -37.11 -1.35 11.40
N GLY A 33 -37.53 -0.14 11.73
CA GLY A 33 -36.79 1.10 11.50
C GLY A 33 -35.43 1.11 12.21
N ALA A 34 -35.37 0.65 13.46
CA ALA A 34 -34.13 0.55 14.22
C ALA A 34 -33.17 -0.47 13.60
N VAL A 35 -33.64 -1.64 13.20
CA VAL A 35 -32.81 -2.68 12.54
C VAL A 35 -32.25 -2.18 11.22
N ILE A 36 -33.07 -1.53 10.39
CA ILE A 36 -32.61 -0.96 9.11
C ILE A 36 -31.58 0.15 9.36
N GLY A 37 -31.80 1.02 10.35
CA GLY A 37 -30.88 2.09 10.71
C GLY A 37 -29.52 1.55 11.17
N ILE A 38 -29.52 0.54 12.05
CA ILE A 38 -28.28 -0.11 12.51
C ILE A 38 -27.56 -0.81 11.34
N ALA A 39 -28.30 -1.56 10.52
CA ALA A 39 -27.72 -2.26 9.37
C ALA A 39 -27.09 -1.26 8.37
N ALA A 40 -27.76 -0.14 8.07
CA ALA A 40 -27.22 0.89 7.19
C ALA A 40 -25.95 1.53 7.75
N THR A 41 -25.91 1.82 9.06
CA THR A 41 -24.73 2.37 9.73
C THR A 41 -23.56 1.38 9.68
N LEU A 42 -23.78 0.10 10.01
CA LEU A 42 -22.75 -0.93 9.97
C LEU A 42 -22.18 -1.15 8.54
N LEU A 43 -23.05 -1.09 7.53
CA LEU A 43 -22.61 -1.18 6.12
C LEU A 43 -21.78 0.05 5.70
N ALA A 44 -22.21 1.24 6.10
CA ALA A 44 -21.48 2.48 5.83
C ALA A 44 -20.10 2.48 6.51
N ASP A 45 -20.03 2.08 7.77
CA ASP A 45 -18.77 1.97 8.51
C ASP A 45 -17.84 0.92 7.89
N ARG A 46 -18.37 -0.25 7.53
CA ARG A 46 -17.57 -1.30 6.87
C ARG A 46 -16.93 -0.83 5.56
N THR A 47 -17.69 -0.10 4.73
CA THR A 47 -17.18 0.45 3.46
C THR A 47 -16.14 1.55 3.69
N ARG A 48 -16.30 2.34 4.74
CA ARG A 48 -15.34 3.36 5.15
C ARG A 48 -14.03 2.73 5.60
N TRP A 49 -14.08 1.74 6.49
CA TRP A 49 -12.91 1.00 6.98
C TRP A 49 -12.11 0.36 5.83
N GLN A 50 -12.80 -0.31 4.90
CA GLN A 50 -12.14 -0.91 3.74
C GLN A 50 -11.42 0.13 2.87
N ARG A 51 -12.00 1.33 2.71
CA ARG A 51 -11.36 2.41 1.96
C ARG A 51 -10.15 3.00 2.70
N GLU A 52 -10.23 3.14 4.01
CA GLU A 52 -9.13 3.63 4.85
C GLU A 52 -7.98 2.64 4.86
N GLU A 53 -8.26 1.34 5.00
CA GLU A 53 -7.25 0.28 4.93
C GLU A 53 -6.58 0.21 3.55
N ALA A 54 -7.36 0.29 2.46
CA ALA A 54 -6.81 0.33 1.10
C ALA A 54 -5.91 1.55 0.87
N ARG A 55 -6.29 2.73 1.38
CA ARG A 55 -5.44 3.94 1.31
C ARG A 55 -4.15 3.76 2.08
N HIS A 56 -4.22 3.25 3.30
CA HIS A 56 -3.04 3.01 4.13
C HIS A 56 -2.07 2.01 3.47
N ALA A 57 -2.59 0.94 2.88
CA ALA A 57 -1.78 -0.02 2.12
C ALA A 57 -1.07 0.63 0.91
N LEU A 58 -1.74 1.55 0.20
CA LEU A 58 -1.12 2.29 -0.91
C LEU A 58 -0.05 3.28 -0.42
N GLU A 59 -0.25 3.93 0.72
CA GLU A 59 0.76 4.82 1.33
C GLU A 59 2.02 4.06 1.71
N ILE A 60 1.89 2.90 2.35
CA ILE A 60 3.02 2.01 2.68
C ILE A 60 3.77 1.59 1.41
N ARG A 61 3.06 1.16 0.37
CA ARG A 61 3.70 0.79 -0.91
C ARG A 61 4.44 1.96 -1.54
N ARG A 62 3.84 3.15 -1.55
CA ARG A 62 4.47 4.36 -2.08
C ARG A 62 5.76 4.69 -1.36
N GLU A 63 5.78 4.60 -0.02
CA GLU A 63 6.97 4.81 0.79
C GLU A 63 8.07 3.81 0.44
N VAL A 64 7.75 2.51 0.45
CA VAL A 64 8.69 1.43 0.13
C VAL A 64 9.24 1.53 -1.29
N TYR A 65 8.40 1.88 -2.27
CA TYR A 65 8.86 2.09 -3.64
C TYR A 65 9.82 3.27 -3.76
N THR A 66 9.52 4.36 -3.08
CA THR A 66 10.37 5.55 -3.06
C THR A 66 11.71 5.25 -2.41
N GLU A 67 11.71 4.55 -1.28
CA GLU A 67 12.92 4.12 -0.58
C GLU A 67 13.78 3.20 -1.46
N PHE A 68 13.18 2.17 -2.07
CA PHE A 68 13.91 1.24 -2.94
C PHE A 68 14.53 1.94 -4.16
N VAL A 69 13.77 2.79 -4.85
CA VAL A 69 14.28 3.56 -6.00
C VAL A 69 15.41 4.49 -5.58
N SER A 70 15.31 5.12 -4.41
CA SER A 70 16.35 6.03 -3.88
C SER A 70 17.61 5.27 -3.52
N ALA A 71 17.48 4.14 -2.80
CA ALA A 71 18.62 3.28 -2.44
C ALA A 71 19.32 2.70 -3.68
N LEU A 72 18.55 2.29 -4.70
CA LEU A 72 19.10 1.77 -5.96
C LEU A 72 19.87 2.84 -6.75
N LYS A 73 19.41 4.10 -6.73
CA LYS A 73 20.13 5.24 -7.32
C LYS A 73 21.40 5.53 -6.54
N ALA A 74 21.30 5.67 -5.21
CA ALA A 74 22.46 5.94 -4.35
C ALA A 74 23.53 4.88 -4.53
N ALA A 75 23.16 3.58 -4.52
CA ALA A 75 24.11 2.52 -4.76
C ALA A 75 24.82 2.62 -6.13
N GLY A 76 24.11 3.07 -7.17
CA GLY A 76 24.70 3.28 -8.48
C GLY A 76 25.68 4.46 -8.52
N GLU A 77 25.43 5.55 -7.80
CA GLU A 77 26.34 6.69 -7.71
C GLU A 77 27.57 6.36 -6.88
N GLU A 78 27.41 5.65 -5.74
CA GLU A 78 28.54 5.19 -4.92
C GLU A 78 29.45 4.23 -5.68
N ILE A 79 28.90 3.24 -6.39
CA ILE A 79 29.68 2.33 -7.26
C ILE A 79 30.47 3.13 -8.29
N ARG A 80 29.84 4.13 -8.91
CA ARG A 80 30.52 4.98 -9.91
C ARG A 80 31.62 5.82 -9.29
N ALA A 81 31.39 6.40 -8.11
CA ALA A 81 32.37 7.21 -7.39
C ALA A 81 33.63 6.37 -7.07
N VAL A 82 33.43 5.15 -6.57
CA VAL A 82 34.54 4.21 -6.34
C VAL A 82 35.25 3.85 -7.64
N ALA A 83 34.52 3.59 -8.73
CA ALA A 83 35.11 3.23 -10.02
C ALA A 83 35.93 4.34 -10.66
N LEU A 84 35.69 5.61 -10.29
CA LEU A 84 36.48 6.79 -10.73
C LEU A 84 37.67 7.06 -9.82
N GLY A 85 37.73 6.44 -8.63
CA GLY A 85 38.81 6.63 -7.68
C GLY A 85 40.08 5.84 -8.06
N ASP A 86 41.22 6.28 -7.51
CA ASP A 86 42.51 5.58 -7.68
C ASP A 86 42.57 4.41 -6.70
N HIS A 87 42.72 3.19 -7.25
CA HIS A 87 42.88 1.98 -6.46
C HIS A 87 44.23 1.30 -6.78
N LEU A 88 44.99 1.04 -5.73
CA LEU A 88 46.33 0.44 -5.84
C LEU A 88 46.28 -1.05 -6.28
N SER A 89 45.12 -1.73 -6.03
CA SER A 89 44.98 -3.13 -6.38
C SER A 89 43.52 -3.47 -6.72
N GLU A 90 43.34 -4.58 -7.44
CA GLU A 90 42.01 -5.13 -7.76
C GLU A 90 41.23 -5.49 -6.50
N SER A 91 41.92 -6.11 -5.52
CA SER A 91 41.27 -6.49 -4.23
C SER A 91 40.82 -5.30 -3.44
N ALA A 92 41.57 -4.19 -3.44
CA ALA A 92 41.17 -2.95 -2.79
C ALA A 92 39.95 -2.32 -3.47
N ARG A 93 39.88 -2.35 -4.79
CA ARG A 93 38.76 -1.90 -5.59
C ARG A 93 37.51 -2.74 -5.33
N ASP A 94 37.60 -4.07 -5.36
CA ASP A 94 36.50 -4.97 -5.06
C ASP A 94 35.93 -4.72 -3.64
N ALA A 95 36.80 -4.57 -2.65
CA ALA A 95 36.40 -4.28 -1.29
C ALA A 95 35.67 -2.93 -1.19
N ALA A 96 36.20 -1.88 -1.81
CA ALA A 96 35.60 -0.54 -1.81
C ALA A 96 34.23 -0.52 -2.48
N VAL A 97 34.08 -1.18 -3.63
CA VAL A 97 32.78 -1.25 -4.35
C VAL A 97 31.73 -2.03 -3.54
N ARG A 98 32.13 -3.10 -2.86
CA ARG A 98 31.18 -3.85 -1.97
C ARG A 98 30.74 -3.02 -0.78
N GLU A 99 31.68 -2.27 -0.16
CA GLU A 99 31.36 -1.41 0.97
C GLU A 99 30.45 -0.25 0.57
N ALA A 100 30.69 0.37 -0.58
CA ALA A 100 29.87 1.41 -1.15
C ALA A 100 28.39 0.97 -1.26
N VAL A 101 28.13 -0.26 -1.72
CA VAL A 101 26.76 -0.79 -1.83
C VAL A 101 26.12 -1.04 -0.46
N ARG A 102 26.89 -1.52 0.53
CA ARG A 102 26.35 -1.79 1.88
C ARG A 102 25.82 -0.53 2.54
N GLY A 103 26.54 0.59 2.42
CA GLY A 103 26.18 1.87 3.04
C GLY A 103 24.88 2.48 2.53
N THR A 104 24.36 2.04 1.38
CA THR A 104 23.17 2.65 0.75
C THR A 104 21.83 2.14 1.26
N GLY A 105 21.81 1.11 2.12
CA GLY A 105 20.56 0.50 2.61
C GLY A 105 19.77 -0.29 1.56
N ILE A 106 20.35 -0.56 0.37
CA ILE A 106 19.64 -1.23 -0.73
C ILE A 106 19.14 -2.62 -0.37
N TYR A 107 19.85 -3.35 0.48
CA TYR A 107 19.44 -4.68 0.92
C TYR A 107 18.18 -4.61 1.79
N THR A 108 18.14 -3.69 2.75
CA THR A 108 16.96 -3.46 3.60
C THR A 108 15.76 -2.99 2.77
N ALA A 109 15.98 -2.06 1.85
CA ALA A 109 14.94 -1.59 0.95
C ALA A 109 14.41 -2.71 0.02
N SER A 110 15.29 -3.62 -0.41
CA SER A 110 14.92 -4.81 -1.20
C SER A 110 14.02 -5.76 -0.40
N GLU A 111 14.35 -6.06 0.85
CA GLU A 111 13.52 -6.90 1.73
C GLU A 111 12.15 -6.27 1.97
N ARG A 112 12.09 -4.95 2.22
CA ARG A 112 10.81 -4.24 2.37
C ARG A 112 9.97 -4.32 1.10
N LEU A 113 10.59 -4.21 -0.08
CA LEU A 113 9.89 -4.36 -1.36
C LEU A 113 9.30 -5.77 -1.51
N TRP A 114 10.02 -6.80 -1.10
CA TRP A 114 9.56 -8.19 -1.11
C TRP A 114 8.34 -8.41 -0.23
N LEU A 115 8.27 -7.75 0.92
CA LEU A 115 7.17 -7.91 1.89
C LEU A 115 5.86 -7.28 1.43
N VAL A 116 5.90 -6.17 0.68
CA VAL A 116 4.70 -5.38 0.39
C VAL A 116 4.36 -5.26 -1.10
N GLY A 117 5.33 -5.53 -1.98
CA GLY A 117 5.17 -5.39 -3.43
C GLY A 117 4.43 -6.55 -4.06
N PRO A 118 3.61 -6.31 -5.09
CA PRO A 118 3.03 -7.38 -5.88
C PRO A 118 4.13 -8.11 -6.68
N PRO A 119 3.93 -9.38 -7.05
CA PRO A 119 4.97 -10.22 -7.66
C PRO A 119 5.66 -9.60 -8.87
N GLN A 120 4.93 -8.90 -9.72
CA GLN A 120 5.46 -8.24 -10.91
C GLN A 120 6.41 -7.07 -10.59
N VAL A 121 6.12 -6.29 -9.54
CA VAL A 121 6.97 -5.19 -9.08
C VAL A 121 8.22 -5.75 -8.41
N VAL A 122 8.08 -6.80 -7.61
CA VAL A 122 9.21 -7.51 -6.98
C VAL A 122 10.13 -8.08 -8.04
N ALA A 123 9.60 -8.76 -9.06
CA ALA A 123 10.40 -9.31 -10.16
C ALA A 123 11.20 -8.22 -10.91
N ALA A 124 10.54 -7.09 -11.22
CA ALA A 124 11.20 -5.95 -11.88
C ALA A 124 12.23 -5.27 -10.97
N GLY A 125 11.97 -5.20 -9.66
CA GLY A 125 12.92 -4.71 -8.67
C GLY A 125 14.17 -5.57 -8.59
N ASN A 126 13.99 -6.89 -8.57
CA ASN A 126 15.10 -7.86 -8.60
C ASN A 126 15.95 -7.74 -9.86
N GLU A 127 15.31 -7.55 -11.03
CA GLU A 127 16.03 -7.35 -12.28
C GLU A 127 16.86 -6.06 -12.26
N ALA A 128 16.27 -4.95 -11.79
CA ALA A 128 17.00 -3.68 -11.66
C ALA A 128 18.18 -3.79 -10.68
N PHE A 129 18.01 -4.54 -9.60
CA PHE A 129 19.08 -4.80 -8.62
C PHE A 129 20.13 -5.78 -9.18
N HIS A 130 19.73 -6.77 -9.98
CA HIS A 130 20.65 -7.65 -10.68
C HIS A 130 21.56 -6.87 -11.66
N CYS A 131 20.97 -5.99 -12.48
CA CYS A 131 21.74 -5.11 -13.37
C CYS A 131 22.73 -4.22 -12.60
N LEU A 132 22.35 -3.73 -11.42
CA LEU A 132 23.26 -2.97 -10.55
C LEU A 132 24.44 -3.83 -10.08
N ARG A 133 24.18 -5.07 -9.64
CA ARG A 133 25.25 -6.01 -9.22
C ARG A 133 26.19 -6.36 -10.37
N THR A 134 25.67 -6.58 -11.56
CA THR A 134 26.47 -6.84 -12.76
C THR A 134 27.41 -5.68 -13.08
N LEU A 135 26.90 -4.44 -12.99
CA LEU A 135 27.71 -3.23 -13.17
C LEU A 135 28.78 -3.09 -12.07
N ARG A 136 28.44 -3.37 -10.82
CA ARG A 136 29.35 -3.41 -9.68
C ARG A 136 30.51 -4.38 -9.95
N ASP A 137 30.16 -5.59 -10.34
CA ASP A 137 31.16 -6.66 -10.57
C ASP A 137 32.07 -6.33 -11.77
N ALA A 138 31.56 -5.67 -12.81
CA ALA A 138 32.36 -5.17 -13.92
C ALA A 138 33.39 -4.13 -13.45
N TYR A 139 32.97 -3.15 -12.66
CA TYR A 139 33.88 -2.15 -12.09
C TYR A 139 34.90 -2.76 -11.11
N ALA A 140 34.49 -3.74 -10.30
CA ALA A 140 35.41 -4.48 -9.43
C ALA A 140 36.54 -5.15 -10.22
N ARG A 141 36.24 -5.71 -11.41
CA ARG A 141 37.23 -6.30 -12.34
C ARG A 141 38.06 -5.25 -13.08
N GLY A 142 37.82 -3.97 -12.92
CA GLY A 142 38.57 -2.90 -13.54
C GLY A 142 38.04 -2.42 -14.89
N VAL A 143 36.77 -2.72 -15.21
CA VAL A 143 36.13 -2.11 -16.39
C VAL A 143 36.14 -0.61 -16.25
N ALA A 144 36.70 0.10 -17.21
CA ALA A 144 36.85 1.56 -17.13
C ALA A 144 35.47 2.27 -17.26
N VAL A 145 35.28 3.29 -16.43
CA VAL A 145 34.12 4.20 -16.57
C VAL A 145 34.20 4.87 -17.94
N GLY A 146 33.08 4.80 -18.72
CA GLY A 146 33.04 5.35 -20.08
C GLY A 146 33.42 4.36 -21.18
N SER A 147 33.89 3.13 -20.86
CA SER A 147 34.09 2.08 -21.85
C SER A 147 32.77 1.66 -22.50
N ALA A 148 32.86 1.04 -23.69
CA ALA A 148 31.67 0.50 -24.38
C ALA A 148 30.93 -0.56 -23.54
N GLU A 149 31.70 -1.42 -22.80
CA GLU A 149 31.12 -2.39 -21.88
C GLU A 149 30.34 -1.72 -20.73
N ALA A 150 30.92 -0.73 -20.06
CA ALA A 150 30.25 0.01 -19.02
C ALA A 150 29.00 0.73 -19.55
N ALA A 151 29.09 1.32 -20.76
CA ALA A 151 27.97 2.00 -21.39
C ALA A 151 26.81 1.04 -21.67
N ALA A 152 27.05 -0.17 -22.14
CA ALA A 152 26.05 -1.21 -22.36
C ALA A 152 25.37 -1.63 -21.06
N LEU A 153 26.12 -1.88 -19.98
CA LEU A 153 25.59 -2.25 -18.67
C LEU A 153 24.74 -1.12 -18.05
N ILE A 154 25.17 0.13 -18.22
CA ILE A 154 24.41 1.31 -17.78
C ILE A 154 23.08 1.41 -18.56
N ALA A 155 23.09 1.17 -19.87
CA ALA A 155 21.88 1.19 -20.69
C ALA A 155 20.90 0.10 -20.25
N GLN A 156 21.38 -1.13 -20.02
CA GLN A 156 20.58 -2.24 -19.49
C GLN A 156 19.95 -1.89 -18.13
N ARG A 157 20.74 -1.35 -17.20
CA ARG A 157 20.24 -0.92 -15.89
C ARG A 157 19.18 0.17 -16.03
N ARG A 158 19.37 1.14 -16.92
CA ARG A 158 18.38 2.21 -17.17
C ARG A 158 17.06 1.65 -17.67
N ALA A 159 17.11 0.69 -18.60
CA ALA A 159 15.91 0.02 -19.11
C ALA A 159 15.18 -0.76 -18.00
N ALA A 160 15.88 -1.54 -17.19
CA ALA A 160 15.31 -2.28 -16.06
C ALA A 160 14.68 -1.34 -15.04
N MET A 161 15.32 -0.22 -14.70
CA MET A 161 14.77 0.80 -13.79
C MET A 161 13.54 1.52 -14.38
N ALA A 162 13.49 1.72 -15.70
CA ALA A 162 12.33 2.32 -16.36
C ALA A 162 11.11 1.38 -16.28
N GLN A 163 11.32 0.10 -16.60
CA GLN A 163 10.28 -0.93 -16.49
C GLN A 163 9.78 -1.08 -15.05
N MET A 164 10.67 -1.17 -14.08
CA MET A 164 10.31 -1.24 -12.67
C MET A 164 9.42 -0.04 -12.25
N ARG A 165 9.84 1.19 -12.58
CA ARG A 165 9.06 2.40 -12.27
C ARG A 165 7.70 2.41 -12.95
N HIS A 166 7.62 1.91 -14.18
CA HIS A 166 6.34 1.76 -14.89
C HIS A 166 5.39 0.86 -14.12
N LEU A 167 5.85 -0.31 -13.67
CA LEU A 167 5.05 -1.26 -12.90
C LEU A 167 4.66 -0.72 -11.52
N MET A 168 5.57 -0.03 -10.81
CA MET A 168 5.29 0.63 -9.54
C MET A 168 4.19 1.70 -9.69
N ARG A 169 4.24 2.50 -10.76
CA ARG A 169 3.21 3.50 -11.04
C ARG A 169 1.86 2.88 -11.34
N ALA A 170 1.84 1.81 -12.13
CA ALA A 170 0.62 1.06 -12.45
C ALA A 170 -0.01 0.48 -11.17
N ASP A 171 0.79 -0.10 -10.27
CA ASP A 171 0.32 -0.65 -8.99
C ASP A 171 -0.26 0.44 -8.07
N LEU A 172 0.29 1.65 -8.09
CA LEU A 172 -0.22 2.80 -7.34
C LEU A 172 -1.42 3.50 -8.03
N GLY A 173 -1.91 2.99 -9.15
CA GLY A 173 -2.98 3.61 -9.91
C GLY A 173 -2.60 4.95 -10.56
N ILE A 174 -1.29 5.22 -10.72
CA ILE A 174 -0.79 6.44 -11.35
C ILE A 174 -0.60 6.15 -12.84
N GLY A 175 -1.29 6.90 -13.70
CA GLY A 175 -1.20 6.76 -15.14
C GLY A 175 0.22 6.84 -15.71
N PRO A 176 0.44 6.40 -16.98
CA PRO A 176 1.74 6.48 -17.62
C PRO A 176 2.23 7.94 -17.66
N LEU A 177 3.58 8.11 -17.57
CA LEU A 177 4.16 9.41 -17.85
C LEU A 177 3.96 9.70 -19.33
N GLY A 178 3.18 10.71 -19.66
CA GLY A 178 3.07 11.24 -21.01
C GLY A 178 4.37 11.99 -21.41
N ILE A 179 5.48 11.24 -21.43
CA ILE A 179 6.76 11.74 -21.94
C ILE A 179 6.85 11.12 -23.34
N GLU A 180 6.34 11.85 -24.34
CA GLU A 180 6.75 11.71 -25.71
C GLU A 180 8.11 12.35 -25.93
#